data_ac90b7d0d56607ea62154b7b5f2e2770
#
_entry.id   ac90b7d0d56607ea62154b7b5f2e2770
#
_cell.length_a   1.000
_cell.length_b   1.000
_cell.length_c   1.000
_cell.angle_alpha   90.00
_cell.angle_beta   90.00
_cell.angle_gamma   90.00
#
_symmetry.space_group_name_H-M   'P 1'
#
loop_
_entity.id
_entity.type
_entity.pdbx_description
1 polymer ?
#
loop_
_entity_poly.entity_id
_entity_poly.type
_entity_poly.pdbx_seq_one_letter_code
_entity_poly.pdbx_strand_id
1 'polypeptide(L)'
;MPGITLLGLGPGNPDQLTREAWDVLSSVDEIWLRTRQHPTVDALPPTVDLHSFDELYENGETFDQVYDSIVEKVLELGRRPEGVIYAVPGHPFVAETTCPKIARLARDEGLATVIVEGLSFLEPTFSALGLDPYPRITLFDAIELSTAHVPAFPPDIPVLVAQLYSRLVASEVKMTLGETYPDEHPVRLVHAAGTKDELVEELKLYEIDRSDHIGLLTSLYVPALGEGTSFEAFQEIVAHLRAPDGCPWDREQTHQSLRTHLLEEAYEAIEALDAGDAAGMHEEFGDLLLQIVLHAQIANEEGEFTINSLIKSIYDKIVRRHPHVFGEVQLEGVKGVLQNWEKLKEAERRDNGKKKKGLLGGVPLALPALTQAQEYQDRAARVGFDWPAVEGVLDKVVEEIQEVKNATNETELTEEIGDLFFVLVNLARWKKIDAESALRETNLKFKRRFTFVEQGASQQGRSLSDMTLDEMDALWDEAKGKERGD
;
A
#
# COMPACT_ATOMS: atom_id res chain seq x y z
N MET A 1 37.57 33.59 12.14
CA MET A 1 37.15 32.86 13.35
C MET A 1 36.78 31.45 12.94
N PRO A 2 37.13 30.44 13.74
CA PRO A 2 36.72 29.07 13.42
C PRO A 2 35.20 29.01 13.19
N GLY A 3 34.79 28.34 12.16
CA GLY A 3 33.37 28.20 11.86
C GLY A 3 33.15 27.67 10.44
N ILE A 4 31.90 27.43 10.12
CA ILE A 4 31.47 26.83 8.85
C ILE A 4 30.45 27.76 8.20
N THR A 5 30.70 28.18 6.97
CA THR A 5 29.71 28.86 6.14
C THR A 5 29.16 27.85 5.14
N LEU A 6 27.85 27.53 5.24
CA LEU A 6 27.13 26.73 4.26
C LEU A 6 26.50 27.65 3.23
N LEU A 7 26.94 27.55 1.96
CA LEU A 7 26.58 28.51 0.93
C LEU A 7 25.88 27.82 -0.23
N GLY A 8 24.70 28.34 -0.63
CA GLY A 8 23.96 27.90 -1.79
C GLY A 8 24.42 28.57 -3.09
N LEU A 9 24.75 27.78 -4.11
CA LEU A 9 25.17 28.24 -5.43
C LEU A 9 23.99 28.48 -6.39
N GLY A 10 22.78 28.38 -5.92
CA GLY A 10 21.57 28.46 -6.78
C GLY A 10 21.41 27.28 -7.73
N PRO A 11 20.40 27.29 -8.60
CA PRO A 11 20.00 26.16 -9.44
C PRO A 11 20.86 25.93 -10.69
N GLY A 12 21.86 26.80 -10.96
CA GLY A 12 22.76 26.62 -12.08
C GLY A 12 22.91 27.86 -13.00
N ASN A 13 22.04 28.86 -12.84
CA ASN A 13 22.20 30.15 -13.53
C ASN A 13 22.92 31.15 -12.59
N PRO A 14 24.08 31.69 -12.97
CA PRO A 14 24.81 32.67 -12.18
C PRO A 14 24.00 33.91 -11.81
N ASP A 15 23.07 34.35 -12.67
CA ASP A 15 22.18 35.47 -12.39
C ASP A 15 21.15 35.20 -11.28
N GLN A 16 21.02 33.94 -10.88
CA GLN A 16 20.16 33.49 -9.78
C GLN A 16 20.93 33.28 -8.47
N LEU A 17 22.22 33.61 -8.41
CA LEU A 17 22.91 33.71 -7.13
C LEU A 17 22.29 34.83 -6.30
N THR A 18 22.06 34.55 -5.00
CA THR A 18 21.65 35.62 -4.09
C THR A 18 22.77 36.66 -3.98
N ARG A 19 22.39 37.90 -3.71
CA ARG A 19 23.39 38.95 -3.52
C ARG A 19 24.33 38.64 -2.37
N GLU A 20 23.83 38.07 -1.29
CA GLU A 20 24.63 37.65 -0.14
C GLU A 20 25.66 36.56 -0.55
N ALA A 21 25.21 35.53 -1.28
CA ALA A 21 26.11 34.51 -1.81
C ALA A 21 27.21 35.11 -2.68
N TRP A 22 26.87 36.05 -3.59
CA TRP A 22 27.83 36.71 -4.45
C TRP A 22 28.82 37.59 -3.67
N ASP A 23 28.36 38.34 -2.65
CA ASP A 23 29.21 39.17 -1.81
C ASP A 23 30.23 38.31 -1.03
N VAL A 24 29.81 37.17 -0.50
CA VAL A 24 30.69 36.18 0.17
C VAL A 24 31.69 35.61 -0.82
N LEU A 25 31.25 35.09 -1.98
CA LEU A 25 32.08 34.48 -3.02
C LEU A 25 33.14 35.45 -3.57
N SER A 26 32.81 36.74 -3.58
CA SER A 26 33.73 37.80 -4.08
C SER A 26 34.72 38.30 -3.03
N SER A 27 34.57 37.92 -1.76
CA SER A 27 35.35 38.44 -0.63
C SER A 27 36.32 37.44 -0.01
N VAL A 28 36.33 36.20 -0.52
CA VAL A 28 37.11 35.10 0.05
C VAL A 28 38.17 34.56 -0.87
N ASP A 29 39.21 33.96 -0.31
CA ASP A 29 40.35 33.43 -1.07
C ASP A 29 40.18 31.91 -1.38
N GLU A 30 39.41 31.18 -0.60
CA GLU A 30 39.27 29.72 -0.69
C GLU A 30 37.80 29.30 -0.51
N ILE A 31 37.33 28.36 -1.33
CA ILE A 31 36.00 27.73 -1.23
C ILE A 31 36.11 26.24 -1.48
N TRP A 32 35.32 25.47 -0.70
CA TRP A 32 35.16 24.05 -0.87
C TRP A 32 33.79 23.74 -1.50
N LEU A 33 33.81 23.24 -2.75
CA LEU A 33 32.63 22.89 -3.51
C LEU A 33 32.22 21.44 -3.20
N ARG A 34 30.95 21.20 -3.04
CA ARG A 34 30.43 19.81 -3.04
C ARG A 34 30.81 19.08 -4.33
N THR A 35 30.66 19.74 -5.47
CA THR A 35 31.08 19.25 -6.80
C THR A 35 31.43 20.44 -7.70
N ARG A 36 32.34 20.23 -8.61
CA ARG A 36 32.62 21.16 -9.71
C ARG A 36 31.62 21.04 -10.85
N GLN A 37 30.85 19.96 -10.89
CA GLN A 37 29.88 19.69 -11.95
C GLN A 37 28.58 20.49 -11.75
N HIS A 38 28.71 21.79 -11.56
CA HIS A 38 27.56 22.69 -11.39
C HIS A 38 27.77 23.94 -12.27
N PRO A 39 26.76 24.34 -13.11
CA PRO A 39 26.94 25.40 -14.11
C PRO A 39 27.37 26.74 -13.54
N THR A 40 26.98 27.08 -12.31
CA THR A 40 27.38 28.34 -11.66
C THR A 40 28.89 28.41 -11.38
N VAL A 41 29.58 27.27 -11.27
CA VAL A 41 31.00 27.22 -10.91
C VAL A 41 31.89 27.95 -11.95
N ASP A 42 31.54 27.88 -13.22
CA ASP A 42 32.27 28.54 -14.30
C ASP A 42 32.21 30.09 -14.21
N ALA A 43 31.24 30.63 -13.50
CA ALA A 43 31.05 32.07 -13.32
C ALA A 43 31.62 32.60 -11.99
N LEU A 44 32.22 31.73 -11.17
CA LEU A 44 32.84 32.17 -9.91
C LEU A 44 34.05 33.06 -10.15
N PRO A 45 34.39 33.98 -9.22
CA PRO A 45 35.52 34.85 -9.37
C PRO A 45 36.84 34.07 -9.59
N PRO A 46 37.65 34.39 -10.61
CA PRO A 46 38.88 33.64 -10.94
C PRO A 46 39.97 33.76 -9.88
N THR A 47 39.81 34.65 -8.92
CA THR A 47 40.76 34.89 -7.83
C THR A 47 40.58 33.92 -6.66
N VAL A 48 39.48 33.16 -6.64
CA VAL A 48 39.15 32.24 -5.54
C VAL A 48 39.78 30.88 -5.81
N ASP A 49 40.47 30.32 -4.84
CA ASP A 49 40.98 28.94 -4.91
C ASP A 49 39.84 27.97 -4.68
N LEU A 50 39.53 27.13 -5.68
CA LEU A 50 38.42 26.22 -5.70
C LEU A 50 38.88 24.80 -5.39
N HIS A 51 38.46 24.29 -4.23
CA HIS A 51 38.58 22.88 -3.87
C HIS A 51 37.24 22.17 -4.12
N SER A 52 37.27 20.87 -4.32
CA SER A 52 36.01 20.08 -4.46
C SER A 52 36.13 18.70 -3.82
N PHE A 53 34.98 18.10 -3.59
CA PHE A 53 34.87 16.74 -3.09
C PHE A 53 34.60 15.71 -4.19
N ASP A 54 34.80 16.03 -5.45
CA ASP A 54 34.52 15.13 -6.59
C ASP A 54 35.31 13.82 -6.49
N GLU A 55 36.56 13.85 -5.98
CA GLU A 55 37.35 12.63 -5.75
C GLU A 55 36.69 11.63 -4.79
N LEU A 56 35.89 12.10 -3.85
CA LEU A 56 35.16 11.20 -2.93
C LEU A 56 34.00 10.48 -3.64
N TYR A 57 33.40 11.12 -4.64
CA TYR A 57 32.38 10.48 -5.47
C TYR A 57 32.98 9.42 -6.42
N GLU A 58 34.21 9.64 -6.90
CA GLU A 58 34.90 8.69 -7.77
C GLU A 58 35.36 7.43 -7.03
N ASN A 59 35.72 7.55 -5.74
CA ASN A 59 36.31 6.49 -4.94
C ASN A 59 35.33 5.84 -3.94
N GLY A 60 34.14 6.40 -3.74
CA GLY A 60 33.15 5.91 -2.76
C GLY A 60 32.34 4.73 -3.32
N GLU A 61 32.09 3.73 -2.48
CA GLU A 61 31.25 2.57 -2.84
C GLU A 61 29.73 2.90 -2.76
N THR A 62 29.35 3.81 -1.87
CA THR A 62 27.95 4.24 -1.68
C THR A 62 27.86 5.75 -1.45
N PHE A 63 26.72 6.35 -1.82
CA PHE A 63 26.48 7.77 -1.55
C PHE A 63 26.55 8.13 -0.07
N ASP A 64 26.05 7.26 0.81
CA ASP A 64 26.09 7.51 2.26
C ASP A 64 27.53 7.63 2.80
N GLN A 65 28.44 6.75 2.34
CA GLN A 65 29.86 6.83 2.71
C GLN A 65 30.52 8.12 2.20
N VAL A 66 30.18 8.52 0.97
CA VAL A 66 30.69 9.77 0.39
C VAL A 66 30.20 10.96 1.20
N TYR A 67 28.91 11.02 1.53
CA TYR A 67 28.35 12.12 2.31
C TYR A 67 28.93 12.18 3.72
N ASP A 68 29.13 11.05 4.39
CA ASP A 68 29.76 10.98 5.69
C ASP A 68 31.21 11.50 5.65
N SER A 69 31.97 11.12 4.63
CA SER A 69 33.34 11.60 4.42
C SER A 69 33.40 13.11 4.17
N ILE A 70 32.47 13.64 3.37
CA ILE A 70 32.36 15.10 3.14
C ILE A 70 32.06 15.82 4.46
N VAL A 71 31.09 15.33 5.22
CA VAL A 71 30.71 15.91 6.51
C VAL A 71 31.88 15.96 7.48
N GLU A 72 32.62 14.85 7.64
CA GLU A 72 33.80 14.79 8.49
C GLU A 72 34.86 15.79 8.05
N LYS A 73 35.12 15.87 6.75
CA LYS A 73 36.14 16.79 6.21
C LYS A 73 35.76 18.25 6.38
N VAL A 74 34.50 18.62 6.15
CA VAL A 74 34.01 19.99 6.36
C VAL A 74 34.07 20.39 7.85
N LEU A 75 33.74 19.48 8.75
CA LEU A 75 33.91 19.73 10.20
C LEU A 75 35.39 19.92 10.59
N GLU A 76 36.30 19.09 10.03
CA GLU A 76 37.75 19.26 10.23
C GLU A 76 38.22 20.65 9.77
N LEU A 77 37.84 21.05 8.55
CA LEU A 77 38.18 22.35 7.96
C LEU A 77 37.57 23.50 8.78
N GLY A 78 36.34 23.36 9.26
CA GLY A 78 35.66 24.34 10.10
C GLY A 78 36.35 24.64 11.43
N ARG A 79 37.20 23.74 11.94
CA ARG A 79 37.99 23.95 13.15
C ARG A 79 39.26 24.79 12.92
N ARG A 80 39.64 25.05 11.65
CA ARG A 80 40.77 25.92 11.32
C ARG A 80 40.52 27.36 11.79
N PRO A 81 41.58 28.16 12.07
CA PRO A 81 41.41 29.58 12.44
C PRO A 81 40.64 30.42 11.45
N GLU A 82 40.78 30.13 10.15
CA GLU A 82 40.11 30.76 9.00
C GLU A 82 38.66 30.21 8.80
N GLY A 83 38.38 29.03 9.35
CA GLY A 83 37.09 28.32 9.12
C GLY A 83 37.04 27.67 7.74
N VAL A 84 35.82 27.44 7.23
CA VAL A 84 35.59 26.91 5.89
C VAL A 84 34.31 27.47 5.29
N ILE A 85 34.33 27.72 4.00
CA ILE A 85 33.12 27.95 3.19
C ILE A 85 32.88 26.70 2.37
N TYR A 86 31.78 26.07 2.64
CA TYR A 86 31.31 24.88 1.92
C TYR A 86 30.11 25.26 1.04
N ALA A 87 30.32 25.22 -0.27
CA ALA A 87 29.33 25.65 -1.26
C ALA A 87 28.71 24.45 -1.96
N VAL A 88 27.37 24.46 -2.05
CA VAL A 88 26.56 23.37 -2.60
C VAL A 88 25.66 23.87 -3.73
N PRO A 89 25.30 23.00 -4.70
CA PRO A 89 24.26 23.29 -5.68
C PRO A 89 22.93 23.65 -4.98
N GLY A 90 22.19 24.59 -5.56
CA GLY A 90 20.86 24.96 -5.05
C GLY A 90 20.90 25.68 -3.70
N HIS A 91 20.03 25.26 -2.81
CA HIS A 91 19.86 25.75 -1.44
C HIS A 91 20.46 24.75 -0.45
N PRO A 92 21.19 25.16 0.59
CA PRO A 92 21.86 24.24 1.54
C PRO A 92 20.93 23.27 2.29
N PHE A 93 19.62 23.52 2.29
CA PHE A 93 18.63 22.73 3.01
C PHE A 93 17.50 22.20 2.14
N VAL A 94 17.65 22.21 0.81
CA VAL A 94 16.64 21.68 -0.12
C VAL A 94 17.29 20.62 -1.01
N ALA A 95 16.86 19.37 -0.88
CA ALA A 95 17.43 18.20 -1.55
C ALA A 95 18.96 18.07 -1.35
N GLU A 96 19.43 18.41 -0.17
CA GLU A 96 20.83 18.45 0.23
C GLU A 96 21.04 17.70 1.55
N THR A 97 21.83 16.64 1.52
CA THR A 97 21.99 15.74 2.68
C THR A 97 23.12 16.17 3.61
N THR A 98 24.21 16.74 3.05
CA THR A 98 25.43 17.03 3.83
C THR A 98 25.27 18.26 4.71
N CYS A 99 24.69 19.34 4.22
CA CYS A 99 24.55 20.59 4.96
C CYS A 99 23.72 20.48 6.25
N PRO A 100 22.53 19.84 6.28
CA PRO A 100 21.79 19.62 7.52
C PRO A 100 22.58 18.79 8.55
N LYS A 101 23.34 17.79 8.09
CA LYS A 101 24.18 16.93 8.94
C LYS A 101 25.35 17.71 9.50
N ILE A 102 26.05 18.52 8.67
CA ILE A 102 27.12 19.42 9.12
C ILE A 102 26.59 20.42 10.15
N ALA A 103 25.50 21.11 9.86
CA ALA A 103 24.92 22.12 10.77
C ALA A 103 24.57 21.54 12.14
N ARG A 104 24.04 20.31 12.18
CA ARG A 104 23.74 19.60 13.43
C ARG A 104 25.02 19.28 14.20
N LEU A 105 25.99 18.62 13.57
CA LEU A 105 27.22 18.19 14.23
C LEU A 105 28.10 19.38 14.66
N ALA A 106 28.17 20.42 13.85
CA ALA A 106 28.86 21.67 14.18
C ALA A 106 28.27 22.31 15.44
N ARG A 107 26.94 22.32 15.58
CA ARG A 107 26.25 22.81 16.79
C ARG A 107 26.64 21.99 18.03
N ASP A 108 26.67 20.67 17.88
CA ASP A 108 27.02 19.75 18.98
C ASP A 108 28.48 19.95 19.42
N GLU A 109 29.35 20.33 18.52
CA GLU A 109 30.76 20.66 18.79
C GLU A 109 31.02 22.14 19.21
N GLY A 110 30.00 22.99 19.19
CA GLY A 110 30.10 24.41 19.47
C GLY A 110 30.81 25.23 18.41
N LEU A 111 30.88 24.73 17.16
CA LEU A 111 31.38 25.47 16.02
C LEU A 111 30.32 26.47 15.51
N ALA A 112 30.75 27.70 15.25
CA ALA A 112 29.87 28.71 14.66
C ALA A 112 29.48 28.27 13.23
N THR A 113 28.19 28.33 12.92
CA THR A 113 27.68 27.99 11.59
C THR A 113 26.88 29.18 11.04
N VAL A 114 27.22 29.61 9.82
CA VAL A 114 26.49 30.62 9.06
C VAL A 114 25.88 29.94 7.85
N ILE A 115 24.62 30.26 7.56
CA ILE A 115 23.91 29.77 6.38
C ILE A 115 23.75 30.95 5.44
N VAL A 116 24.27 30.83 4.23
CA VAL A 116 24.06 31.74 3.12
C VAL A 116 23.13 31.06 2.14
N GLU A 117 21.88 31.49 2.12
CA GLU A 117 20.84 30.86 1.32
C GLU A 117 21.09 31.02 -0.19
N GLY A 118 20.69 30.03 -0.96
CA GLY A 118 20.60 30.04 -2.42
C GLY A 118 19.15 29.80 -2.86
N LEU A 119 18.82 30.13 -4.10
CA LEU A 119 17.60 29.60 -4.72
C LEU A 119 17.75 28.07 -4.87
N SER A 120 16.67 27.36 -4.61
CA SER A 120 16.65 25.91 -4.86
C SER A 120 16.34 25.62 -6.34
N PHE A 121 16.28 24.36 -6.71
CA PHE A 121 15.78 23.94 -8.02
C PHE A 121 14.25 24.12 -8.14
N LEU A 122 13.55 24.25 -7.02
CA LEU A 122 12.08 24.30 -6.98
C LEU A 122 11.52 25.55 -7.67
N GLU A 123 12.06 26.73 -7.32
CA GLU A 123 11.56 28.00 -7.83
C GLU A 123 11.63 28.10 -9.36
N PRO A 124 12.78 27.79 -10.03
CA PRO A 124 12.81 27.79 -11.48
C PRO A 124 11.97 26.66 -12.10
N THR A 125 11.87 25.50 -11.43
CA THR A 125 11.00 24.41 -11.92
C THR A 125 9.54 24.82 -11.92
N PHE A 126 9.03 25.43 -10.85
CA PHE A 126 7.66 25.94 -10.83
C PHE A 126 7.44 27.06 -11.84
N SER A 127 8.44 27.92 -12.05
CA SER A 127 8.39 28.97 -13.07
C SER A 127 8.30 28.38 -14.48
N ALA A 128 9.14 27.38 -14.79
CA ALA A 128 9.13 26.68 -16.08
C ALA A 128 7.80 25.94 -16.34
N LEU A 129 7.23 25.36 -15.29
CA LEU A 129 5.92 24.69 -15.35
C LEU A 129 4.74 25.65 -15.40
N GLY A 130 4.93 26.94 -15.03
CA GLY A 130 3.85 27.93 -14.88
C GLY A 130 2.89 27.56 -13.75
N LEU A 131 3.38 26.99 -12.66
CA LEU A 131 2.56 26.46 -11.54
C LEU A 131 2.85 27.21 -10.24
N ASP A 132 1.79 27.38 -9.45
CA ASP A 132 1.88 27.73 -8.03
C ASP A 132 1.79 26.43 -7.22
N PRO A 133 2.81 26.06 -6.42
CA PRO A 133 2.77 24.86 -5.57
C PRO A 133 1.77 24.96 -4.42
N TYR A 134 1.27 26.14 -4.10
CA TYR A 134 0.24 26.34 -3.08
C TYR A 134 -1.16 25.99 -3.65
N PRO A 135 -2.09 25.39 -2.88
CA PRO A 135 -1.95 25.00 -1.46
C PRO A 135 -1.31 23.63 -1.24
N ARG A 136 -1.15 22.79 -2.25
CA ARG A 136 -0.63 21.42 -2.08
C ARG A 136 0.18 20.97 -3.28
N ILE A 137 1.38 20.50 -2.99
CA ILE A 137 2.21 19.70 -3.89
C ILE A 137 3.05 18.73 -3.04
N THR A 138 3.23 17.52 -3.50
CA THR A 138 4.18 16.58 -2.90
C THR A 138 5.54 16.74 -3.55
N LEU A 139 6.60 16.75 -2.75
CA LEU A 139 7.99 16.66 -3.23
C LEU A 139 8.48 15.24 -2.92
N PHE A 140 9.01 14.57 -3.91
CA PHE A 140 9.48 13.19 -3.76
C PHE A 140 10.84 12.99 -4.43
N ASP A 141 11.64 12.07 -3.90
CA ASP A 141 12.94 11.72 -4.48
C ASP A 141 12.79 10.56 -5.47
N ALA A 142 13.37 10.71 -6.68
CA ALA A 142 13.27 9.67 -7.71
C ALA A 142 13.99 8.37 -7.32
N ILE A 143 15.06 8.45 -6.52
CA ILE A 143 15.80 7.26 -6.08
C ILE A 143 14.95 6.46 -5.07
N GLU A 144 14.30 7.15 -4.12
CA GLU A 144 13.38 6.50 -3.19
C GLU A 144 12.19 5.90 -3.93
N LEU A 145 11.61 6.64 -4.88
CA LEU A 145 10.47 6.17 -5.68
C LEU A 145 10.84 4.98 -6.56
N SER A 146 12.05 4.93 -7.13
CA SER A 146 12.52 3.86 -8.00
C SER A 146 12.65 2.51 -7.29
N THR A 147 12.80 2.51 -5.96
CA THR A 147 12.91 1.30 -5.15
C THR A 147 11.58 0.87 -4.52
N ALA A 148 10.57 1.72 -4.60
CA ALA A 148 9.23 1.42 -4.07
C ALA A 148 8.42 0.52 -5.02
N HIS A 149 7.46 -0.20 -4.48
CA HIS A 149 6.53 -1.01 -5.28
C HIS A 149 5.27 -0.24 -5.68
N VAL A 150 4.90 0.76 -4.88
CA VAL A 150 3.78 1.69 -5.16
C VAL A 150 4.17 3.09 -4.70
N PRO A 151 3.60 4.17 -5.29
CA PRO A 151 3.87 5.52 -4.83
C PRO A 151 3.42 5.74 -3.38
N ALA A 152 4.30 6.30 -2.54
CA ALA A 152 4.03 6.55 -1.12
C ALA A 152 3.47 7.97 -0.89
N PHE A 153 2.59 8.44 -1.79
CA PHE A 153 1.94 9.74 -1.71
C PHE A 153 0.52 9.70 -2.28
N PRO A 154 -0.38 10.58 -1.82
CA PRO A 154 -1.77 10.65 -2.29
C PRO A 154 -1.85 11.00 -3.79
N PRO A 155 -2.53 10.21 -4.63
CA PRO A 155 -2.60 10.46 -6.08
C PRO A 155 -3.49 11.64 -6.47
N ASP A 156 -4.32 12.15 -5.59
CA ASP A 156 -5.15 13.36 -5.78
C ASP A 156 -4.39 14.67 -5.51
N ILE A 157 -3.10 14.58 -5.17
CA ILE A 157 -2.19 15.72 -5.00
C ILE A 157 -1.11 15.65 -6.08
N PRO A 158 -0.82 16.76 -6.79
CA PRO A 158 0.29 16.78 -7.73
C PRO A 158 1.61 16.47 -7.04
N VAL A 159 2.54 15.82 -7.73
CA VAL A 159 3.88 15.53 -7.21
C VAL A 159 4.96 16.05 -8.13
N LEU A 160 6.01 16.60 -7.54
CA LEU A 160 7.27 16.90 -8.20
C LEU A 160 8.30 15.87 -7.72
N VAL A 161 8.73 14.99 -8.63
CA VAL A 161 9.76 13.99 -8.40
C VAL A 161 11.10 14.58 -8.85
N ALA A 162 11.99 14.79 -7.88
CA ALA A 162 13.32 15.35 -8.12
C ALA A 162 14.36 14.25 -8.35
N GLN A 163 15.52 14.62 -8.90
CA GLN A 163 16.68 13.74 -9.10
C GLN A 163 16.45 12.58 -10.09
N LEU A 164 15.71 12.83 -11.15
CA LEU A 164 15.49 11.87 -12.24
C LEU A 164 16.70 11.85 -13.21
N TYR A 165 17.89 11.52 -12.70
CA TYR A 165 19.16 11.78 -13.36
C TYR A 165 19.57 10.79 -14.45
N SER A 166 18.86 9.68 -14.63
CA SER A 166 19.17 8.67 -15.65
C SER A 166 17.94 8.00 -16.22
N ARG A 167 18.04 7.45 -17.44
CA ARG A 167 16.97 6.69 -18.06
C ARG A 167 16.58 5.42 -17.26
N LEU A 168 17.56 4.83 -16.56
CA LEU A 168 17.29 3.67 -15.71
C LEU A 168 16.37 4.08 -14.55
N VAL A 169 16.72 5.13 -13.82
CA VAL A 169 15.86 5.66 -12.73
C VAL A 169 14.50 6.07 -13.27
N ALA A 170 14.43 6.71 -14.44
CA ALA A 170 13.15 7.07 -15.06
C ALA A 170 12.30 5.84 -15.40
N SER A 171 12.91 4.75 -15.86
CA SER A 171 12.22 3.49 -16.14
C SER A 171 11.68 2.85 -14.86
N GLU A 172 12.46 2.83 -13.79
CA GLU A 172 12.04 2.30 -12.48
C GLU A 172 10.93 3.16 -11.87
N VAL A 173 11.07 4.50 -11.89
CA VAL A 173 10.03 5.45 -11.46
C VAL A 173 8.74 5.26 -12.25
N LYS A 174 8.83 5.06 -13.57
CA LYS A 174 7.67 4.75 -14.42
C LYS A 174 6.94 3.50 -13.96
N MET A 175 7.66 2.43 -13.67
CA MET A 175 7.06 1.18 -13.20
C MET A 175 6.32 1.39 -11.87
N THR A 176 6.94 2.08 -10.92
CA THR A 176 6.30 2.38 -9.63
C THR A 176 5.05 3.26 -9.79
N LEU A 177 5.13 4.32 -10.60
CA LEU A 177 3.99 5.20 -10.86
C LEU A 177 2.85 4.48 -11.60
N GLY A 178 3.17 3.54 -12.49
CA GLY A 178 2.21 2.74 -13.25
C GLY A 178 1.29 1.87 -12.40
N GLU A 179 1.65 1.58 -11.14
CA GLU A 179 0.78 0.89 -10.19
C GLU A 179 -0.42 1.76 -9.72
N THR A 180 -0.36 3.07 -9.98
CA THR A 180 -1.41 4.01 -9.54
C THR A 180 -1.94 4.85 -10.69
N TYR A 181 -1.07 5.32 -11.58
CA TYR A 181 -1.44 6.20 -12.68
C TYR A 181 -1.55 5.40 -14.00
N PRO A 182 -2.56 5.69 -14.84
CA PRO A 182 -2.64 5.09 -16.17
C PRO A 182 -1.41 5.39 -17.01
N ASP A 183 -1.03 4.49 -17.90
CA ASP A 183 0.07 4.66 -18.84
C ASP A 183 -0.01 5.98 -19.64
N GLU A 184 -1.23 6.36 -20.04
CA GLU A 184 -1.54 7.57 -20.80
C GLU A 184 -1.62 8.84 -19.94
N HIS A 185 -1.34 8.75 -18.63
CA HIS A 185 -1.41 9.91 -17.74
C HIS A 185 -0.43 11.01 -18.22
N PRO A 186 -0.91 12.26 -18.41
CA PRO A 186 -0.03 13.34 -18.85
C PRO A 186 0.95 13.72 -17.76
N VAL A 187 2.21 13.84 -18.11
CA VAL A 187 3.30 14.23 -17.20
C VAL A 187 4.21 15.26 -17.89
N ARG A 188 5.04 15.95 -17.13
CA ARG A 188 6.02 16.89 -17.68
C ARG A 188 7.41 16.61 -17.12
N LEU A 189 8.39 16.43 -18.00
CA LEU A 189 9.79 16.45 -17.64
C LEU A 189 10.31 17.89 -17.71
N VAL A 190 11.00 18.32 -16.69
CA VAL A 190 11.64 19.64 -16.62
C VAL A 190 13.14 19.44 -16.54
N HIS A 191 13.85 19.92 -17.54
CA HIS A 191 15.30 19.78 -17.66
C HIS A 191 15.95 21.14 -17.43
N ALA A 192 17.00 21.16 -16.64
CA ALA A 192 17.87 22.30 -16.40
C ALA A 192 17.13 23.63 -16.13
N ALA A 193 16.05 23.55 -15.34
CA ALA A 193 15.20 24.70 -15.02
C ALA A 193 16.00 25.93 -14.54
N GLY A 194 15.67 27.12 -15.07
CA GLY A 194 16.33 28.38 -14.77
C GLY A 194 17.68 28.60 -15.46
N THR A 195 18.16 27.64 -16.24
CA THR A 195 19.39 27.77 -17.02
C THR A 195 19.10 28.10 -18.50
N LYS A 196 20.12 28.38 -19.29
CA LYS A 196 20.00 28.58 -20.76
C LYS A 196 19.53 27.32 -21.52
N ASP A 197 19.68 26.15 -20.89
CA ASP A 197 19.35 24.85 -21.46
C ASP A 197 17.99 24.33 -20.91
N GLU A 198 17.19 25.23 -20.33
CA GLU A 198 15.86 24.91 -19.84
C GLU A 198 14.96 24.34 -20.93
N LEU A 199 14.36 23.19 -20.65
CA LEU A 199 13.41 22.53 -21.55
C LEU A 199 12.30 21.86 -20.72
N VAL A 200 11.06 22.03 -21.16
CA VAL A 200 9.91 21.30 -20.63
C VAL A 200 9.34 20.39 -21.72
N GLU A 201 9.31 19.09 -21.45
CA GLU A 201 8.70 18.09 -22.34
C GLU A 201 7.34 17.67 -21.77
N GLU A 202 6.28 17.76 -22.56
CA GLU A 202 4.97 17.19 -22.25
C GLU A 202 4.90 15.77 -22.82
N LEU A 203 4.75 14.79 -21.95
CA LEU A 203 4.81 13.36 -22.29
C LEU A 203 3.66 12.62 -21.61
N LYS A 204 3.48 11.37 -22.01
CA LYS A 204 2.69 10.39 -21.26
C LYS A 204 3.59 9.62 -20.31
N LEU A 205 3.05 9.11 -19.21
CA LEU A 205 3.82 8.40 -18.20
C LEU A 205 4.68 7.28 -18.81
N TYR A 206 4.14 6.51 -19.76
CA TYR A 206 4.88 5.40 -20.39
C TYR A 206 6.07 5.85 -21.25
N GLU A 207 6.24 7.15 -21.53
CA GLU A 207 7.27 7.69 -22.41
C GLU A 207 8.45 8.30 -21.63
N ILE A 208 8.37 8.50 -20.32
CA ILE A 208 9.33 9.31 -19.56
C ILE A 208 10.78 8.82 -19.69
N ASP A 209 11.02 7.52 -19.79
CA ASP A 209 12.36 6.91 -19.92
C ASP A 209 12.92 6.97 -21.36
N ARG A 210 12.15 7.50 -22.31
CA ARG A 210 12.54 7.63 -23.73
C ARG A 210 13.13 8.99 -24.07
N SER A 211 12.99 9.98 -23.18
CA SER A 211 13.57 11.30 -23.39
C SER A 211 15.08 11.24 -23.52
N ASP A 212 15.63 11.96 -24.52
CA ASP A 212 17.05 12.12 -24.75
C ASP A 212 17.68 13.18 -23.82
N HIS A 213 16.85 13.96 -23.11
CA HIS A 213 17.28 15.11 -22.30
C HIS A 213 17.44 14.77 -20.80
N ILE A 214 17.18 13.53 -20.38
CA ILE A 214 17.36 13.12 -18.98
C ILE A 214 18.82 13.31 -18.55
N GLY A 215 19.01 14.03 -17.45
CA GLY A 215 20.31 14.29 -16.86
C GLY A 215 20.22 14.77 -15.43
N LEU A 216 21.36 15.20 -14.86
CA LEU A 216 21.48 15.56 -13.43
C LEU A 216 20.49 16.65 -12.95
N LEU A 217 20.00 17.49 -13.85
CA LEU A 217 19.08 18.58 -13.55
C LEU A 217 17.67 18.30 -14.09
N THR A 218 17.25 17.03 -14.09
CA THR A 218 15.91 16.63 -14.54
C THR A 218 14.99 16.35 -13.36
N SER A 219 13.78 16.92 -13.43
CA SER A 219 12.67 16.65 -12.52
C SER A 219 11.44 16.20 -13.31
N LEU A 220 10.57 15.40 -12.69
CA LEU A 220 9.32 14.95 -13.27
C LEU A 220 8.15 15.55 -12.47
N TYR A 221 7.27 16.24 -13.16
CA TYR A 221 6.00 16.69 -12.61
C TYR A 221 4.88 15.74 -13.05
N VAL A 222 4.15 15.21 -12.06
CA VAL A 222 2.98 14.34 -12.26
C VAL A 222 1.75 15.08 -11.74
N PRO A 223 0.83 15.51 -12.59
CA PRO A 223 -0.45 16.07 -12.18
C PRO A 223 -1.25 15.12 -11.30
N ALA A 224 -2.16 15.66 -10.50
CA ALA A 224 -3.10 14.84 -9.73
C ALA A 224 -3.91 13.91 -10.66
N LEU A 225 -4.15 12.69 -10.20
CA LEU A 225 -4.97 11.69 -10.93
C LEU A 225 -6.44 12.13 -11.02
N GLY A 226 -6.94 12.82 -9.99
CA GLY A 226 -8.30 13.34 -9.90
C GLY A 226 -8.76 13.44 -8.45
N GLU A 227 -9.83 14.17 -8.21
CA GLU A 227 -10.44 14.28 -6.87
C GLU A 227 -10.97 12.92 -6.41
N GLY A 228 -10.78 12.61 -5.12
CA GLY A 228 -11.31 11.42 -4.49
C GLY A 228 -10.58 10.12 -4.84
N THR A 229 -9.38 10.20 -5.41
CA THR A 229 -8.58 9.02 -5.76
C THR A 229 -7.64 8.57 -4.66
N SER A 230 -7.56 9.29 -3.53
CA SER A 230 -6.73 8.92 -2.38
C SER A 230 -7.56 8.34 -1.22
N PHE A 231 -6.90 7.56 -0.38
CA PHE A 231 -7.50 7.06 0.86
C PHE A 231 -7.81 8.20 1.83
N GLU A 232 -6.98 9.23 1.88
CA GLU A 232 -7.16 10.42 2.72
C GLU A 232 -8.40 11.22 2.31
N ALA A 233 -8.65 11.39 1.01
CA ALA A 233 -9.85 12.03 0.51
C ALA A 233 -11.11 11.21 0.84
N PHE A 234 -11.02 9.89 0.72
CA PHE A 234 -12.10 8.99 1.11
C PHE A 234 -12.39 9.05 2.63
N GLN A 235 -11.34 9.05 3.46
CA GLN A 235 -11.49 9.22 4.91
C GLN A 235 -12.14 10.54 5.26
N GLU A 236 -11.77 11.63 4.57
CA GLU A 236 -12.36 12.97 4.78
C GLU A 236 -13.86 12.97 4.46
N ILE A 237 -14.28 12.35 3.35
CA ILE A 237 -15.71 12.23 3.00
C ILE A 237 -16.49 11.50 4.10
N VAL A 238 -15.97 10.39 4.63
CA VAL A 238 -16.62 9.64 5.71
C VAL A 238 -16.68 10.47 7.01
N ALA A 239 -15.62 11.19 7.34
CA ALA A 239 -15.61 12.10 8.49
C ALA A 239 -16.63 13.24 8.31
N HIS A 240 -16.74 13.81 7.10
CA HIS A 240 -17.72 14.85 6.78
C HIS A 240 -19.17 14.35 6.91
N LEU A 241 -19.48 13.13 6.44
CA LEU A 241 -20.81 12.52 6.61
C LEU A 241 -21.25 12.50 8.07
N ARG A 242 -20.32 12.30 8.99
CA ARG A 242 -20.58 12.24 10.44
C ARG A 242 -20.36 13.56 11.17
N ALA A 243 -19.92 14.63 10.50
CA ALA A 243 -19.75 15.95 11.08
C ALA A 243 -21.11 16.57 11.53
N PRO A 244 -21.12 17.60 12.40
CA PRO A 244 -22.35 18.23 12.88
C PRO A 244 -23.29 18.72 11.78
N ASP A 245 -22.75 19.12 10.65
CA ASP A 245 -23.41 19.54 9.41
C ASP A 245 -23.53 18.46 8.34
N GLY A 246 -23.09 17.24 8.66
CA GLY A 246 -23.14 16.07 7.78
C GLY A 246 -24.52 15.40 7.71
N CYS A 247 -24.53 14.15 7.27
CA CYS A 247 -25.73 13.36 7.05
C CYS A 247 -26.36 12.92 8.39
N PRO A 248 -27.61 13.27 8.70
CA PRO A 248 -28.28 12.86 9.94
C PRO A 248 -28.34 11.33 10.12
N TRP A 249 -28.52 10.59 9.03
CA TRP A 249 -28.59 9.12 9.07
C TRP A 249 -27.24 8.50 9.44
N ASP A 250 -26.13 8.96 8.83
CA ASP A 250 -24.79 8.46 9.15
C ASP A 250 -24.37 8.81 10.57
N ARG A 251 -24.79 9.97 11.08
CA ARG A 251 -24.49 10.41 12.45
C ARG A 251 -25.16 9.55 13.53
N GLU A 252 -26.34 8.99 13.23
CA GLU A 252 -27.06 8.09 14.13
C GLU A 252 -26.49 6.67 14.15
N GLN A 253 -25.63 6.32 13.18
CA GLN A 253 -25.06 4.98 13.12
C GLN A 253 -24.10 4.70 14.29
N THR A 254 -24.16 3.47 14.75
CA THR A 254 -23.32 2.90 15.82
C THR A 254 -22.65 1.63 15.31
N HIS A 255 -21.63 1.12 16.02
CA HIS A 255 -21.06 -0.18 15.73
C HIS A 255 -22.10 -1.31 15.64
N GLN A 256 -23.15 -1.22 16.45
CA GLN A 256 -24.21 -2.25 16.48
C GLN A 256 -25.18 -2.13 15.33
N SER A 257 -25.58 -0.90 14.93
CA SER A 257 -26.48 -0.71 13.79
C SER A 257 -25.83 -1.10 12.47
N LEU A 258 -24.54 -0.81 12.28
CA LEU A 258 -23.78 -1.15 11.07
C LEU A 258 -23.39 -2.63 10.97
N ARG A 259 -23.56 -3.43 12.04
CA ARG A 259 -23.18 -4.84 12.04
C ARG A 259 -23.84 -5.65 10.92
N THR A 260 -25.11 -5.37 10.63
CA THR A 260 -25.87 -6.07 9.58
C THR A 260 -25.31 -5.70 8.21
N HIS A 261 -25.06 -4.41 7.95
CA HIS A 261 -24.50 -3.94 6.69
C HIS A 261 -23.09 -4.54 6.43
N LEU A 262 -22.21 -4.50 7.44
CA LEU A 262 -20.89 -5.15 7.30
C LEU A 262 -20.99 -6.65 6.90
N LEU A 263 -22.03 -7.34 7.38
CA LEU A 263 -22.26 -8.75 7.03
C LEU A 263 -22.82 -8.90 5.61
N GLU A 264 -23.75 -8.02 5.21
CA GLU A 264 -24.31 -7.95 3.86
C GLU A 264 -23.21 -7.73 2.83
N GLU A 265 -22.43 -6.65 2.95
CA GLU A 265 -21.31 -6.35 2.06
C GLU A 265 -20.28 -7.50 1.98
N ALA A 266 -20.02 -8.16 3.13
CA ALA A 266 -19.11 -9.31 3.13
C ALA A 266 -19.68 -10.50 2.33
N TYR A 267 -20.97 -10.74 2.33
CA TYR A 267 -21.59 -11.80 1.54
C TYR A 267 -21.73 -11.43 0.06
N GLU A 268 -22.02 -10.18 -0.26
CA GLU A 268 -22.08 -9.67 -1.64
C GLU A 268 -20.69 -9.73 -2.29
N ALA A 269 -19.64 -9.34 -1.56
CA ALA A 269 -18.26 -9.53 -2.00
C ALA A 269 -17.92 -11.02 -2.26
N ILE A 270 -18.38 -11.94 -1.42
CA ILE A 270 -18.19 -13.38 -1.65
C ILE A 270 -18.99 -13.86 -2.87
N GLU A 271 -20.22 -13.38 -3.08
CA GLU A 271 -21.03 -13.73 -4.26
C GLU A 271 -20.33 -13.28 -5.54
N ALA A 272 -19.78 -12.06 -5.58
CA ALA A 272 -19.00 -11.54 -6.70
C ALA A 272 -17.72 -12.37 -6.96
N LEU A 273 -17.03 -12.79 -5.88
CA LEU A 273 -15.86 -13.69 -5.97
C LEU A 273 -16.23 -15.06 -6.55
N ASP A 274 -17.30 -15.68 -6.06
CA ASP A 274 -17.78 -16.99 -6.50
C ASP A 274 -18.24 -16.96 -7.98
N ALA A 275 -18.79 -15.81 -8.41
CA ALA A 275 -19.18 -15.58 -9.80
C ALA A 275 -18.01 -15.24 -10.74
N GLY A 276 -16.83 -14.87 -10.22
CA GLY A 276 -15.73 -14.33 -11.02
C GLY A 276 -16.05 -12.97 -11.63
N ASP A 277 -16.99 -12.22 -11.04
CA ASP A 277 -17.43 -10.91 -11.51
C ASP A 277 -16.50 -9.80 -11.01
N ALA A 278 -15.58 -9.37 -11.88
CA ALA A 278 -14.62 -8.31 -11.55
C ALA A 278 -15.28 -6.96 -11.26
N ALA A 279 -16.41 -6.64 -11.91
CA ALA A 279 -17.12 -5.39 -11.69
C ALA A 279 -17.85 -5.42 -10.34
N GLY A 280 -18.53 -6.53 -10.01
CA GLY A 280 -19.13 -6.75 -8.71
C GLY A 280 -18.06 -6.76 -7.59
N MET A 281 -16.93 -7.44 -7.78
CA MET A 281 -15.83 -7.40 -6.78
C MET A 281 -15.33 -5.96 -6.52
N HIS A 282 -15.25 -5.13 -7.55
CA HIS A 282 -14.83 -3.74 -7.40
C HIS A 282 -15.82 -2.93 -6.57
N GLU A 283 -17.13 -3.10 -6.80
CA GLU A 283 -18.21 -2.45 -6.07
C GLU A 283 -18.20 -2.90 -4.59
N GLU A 284 -18.30 -4.20 -4.34
CA GLU A 284 -18.47 -4.76 -3.01
C GLU A 284 -17.24 -4.61 -2.11
N PHE A 285 -16.03 -4.63 -2.68
CA PHE A 285 -14.82 -4.29 -1.90
C PHE A 285 -14.77 -2.82 -1.52
N GLY A 286 -15.35 -1.93 -2.35
CA GLY A 286 -15.54 -0.52 -2.02
C GLY A 286 -16.47 -0.35 -0.82
N ASP A 287 -17.60 -1.06 -0.80
CA ASP A 287 -18.58 -1.01 0.28
C ASP A 287 -18.05 -1.64 1.57
N LEU A 288 -17.31 -2.74 1.50
CA LEU A 288 -16.57 -3.28 2.64
C LEU A 288 -15.56 -2.27 3.21
N LEU A 289 -14.83 -1.55 2.34
CA LEU A 289 -13.88 -0.53 2.77
C LEU A 289 -14.62 0.62 3.46
N LEU A 290 -15.79 1.03 2.94
CA LEU A 290 -16.65 2.03 3.57
C LEU A 290 -17.05 1.61 4.98
N GLN A 291 -17.49 0.37 5.18
CA GLN A 291 -17.83 -0.16 6.52
C GLN A 291 -16.64 -0.06 7.48
N ILE A 292 -15.43 -0.41 7.03
CA ILE A 292 -14.22 -0.34 7.87
C ILE A 292 -13.92 1.11 8.27
N VAL A 293 -13.99 2.06 7.33
CA VAL A 293 -13.69 3.47 7.59
C VAL A 293 -14.77 4.12 8.47
N LEU A 294 -16.06 3.80 8.26
CA LEU A 294 -17.17 4.23 9.13
C LEU A 294 -16.98 3.74 10.57
N HIS A 295 -16.68 2.46 10.76
CA HIS A 295 -16.39 1.91 12.07
C HIS A 295 -15.18 2.59 12.74
N ALA A 296 -14.13 2.88 11.98
CA ALA A 296 -12.96 3.58 12.50
C ALA A 296 -13.27 5.04 12.86
N GLN A 297 -14.16 5.70 12.11
CA GLN A 297 -14.61 7.05 12.41
C GLN A 297 -15.45 7.09 13.69
N ILE A 298 -16.40 6.16 13.88
CA ILE A 298 -17.17 6.03 15.13
C ILE A 298 -16.23 5.80 16.31
N ALA A 299 -15.29 4.88 16.21
CA ALA A 299 -14.32 4.59 17.28
C ALA A 299 -13.46 5.83 17.63
N ASN A 300 -13.10 6.65 16.62
CA ASN A 300 -12.38 7.91 16.83
C ASN A 300 -13.22 8.92 17.60
N GLU A 301 -14.51 9.05 17.28
CA GLU A 301 -15.46 9.93 17.99
C GLU A 301 -15.67 9.48 19.44
N GLU A 302 -15.65 8.17 19.70
CA GLU A 302 -15.74 7.57 21.04
C GLU A 302 -14.42 7.58 21.80
N GLY A 303 -13.32 8.00 21.17
CA GLY A 303 -11.98 8.06 21.77
C GLY A 303 -11.31 6.68 21.98
N GLU A 304 -11.74 5.67 21.24
CA GLU A 304 -11.22 4.31 21.38
C GLU A 304 -9.96 4.08 20.52
N PHE A 305 -10.06 4.30 19.21
CA PHE A 305 -8.94 4.20 18.27
C PHE A 305 -9.19 5.00 16.99
N THR A 306 -8.13 5.22 16.20
CA THR A 306 -8.19 5.92 14.92
C THR A 306 -7.91 4.95 13.77
N ILE A 307 -8.29 5.35 12.54
CA ILE A 307 -7.92 4.60 11.34
C ILE A 307 -6.40 4.42 11.22
N ASN A 308 -5.61 5.45 11.59
CA ASN A 308 -4.15 5.38 11.54
C ASN A 308 -3.60 4.34 12.53
N SER A 309 -4.19 4.22 13.73
CA SER A 309 -3.79 3.19 14.70
C SER A 309 -4.17 1.78 14.24
N LEU A 310 -5.30 1.65 13.52
CA LEU A 310 -5.71 0.39 12.90
C LEU A 310 -4.72 -0.02 11.80
N ILE A 311 -4.40 0.90 10.87
CA ILE A 311 -3.41 0.68 9.81
C ILE A 311 -2.05 0.31 10.41
N LYS A 312 -1.57 1.05 11.42
CA LYS A 312 -0.30 0.75 12.09
C LYS A 312 -0.30 -0.65 12.71
N SER A 313 -1.38 -1.04 13.35
CA SER A 313 -1.51 -2.36 13.96
C SER A 313 -1.42 -3.51 12.94
N ILE A 314 -2.09 -3.37 11.79
CA ILE A 314 -2.02 -4.39 10.73
C ILE A 314 -0.68 -4.37 10.02
N TYR A 315 -0.09 -3.18 9.77
CA TYR A 315 1.25 -3.02 9.21
C TYR A 315 2.28 -3.77 10.06
N ASP A 316 2.34 -3.49 11.37
CA ASP A 316 3.29 -4.14 12.28
C ASP A 316 3.10 -5.66 12.34
N LYS A 317 1.84 -6.10 12.28
CA LYS A 317 1.51 -7.52 12.24
C LYS A 317 2.03 -8.20 10.99
N ILE A 318 1.87 -7.58 9.81
CA ILE A 318 2.32 -8.12 8.52
C ILE A 318 3.84 -8.19 8.50
N VAL A 319 4.54 -7.09 8.81
CA VAL A 319 6.00 -7.02 8.82
C VAL A 319 6.59 -8.08 9.77
N ARG A 320 6.08 -8.16 10.99
CA ARG A 320 6.55 -9.13 12.00
C ARG A 320 6.31 -10.59 11.57
N ARG A 321 5.21 -10.89 10.86
CA ARG A 321 4.87 -12.25 10.44
C ARG A 321 5.59 -12.69 9.16
N HIS A 322 6.25 -11.77 8.47
CA HIS A 322 7.00 -12.06 7.24
C HIS A 322 8.49 -11.69 7.37
N PRO A 323 9.20 -12.22 8.38
CA PRO A 323 10.61 -11.88 8.60
C PRO A 323 11.53 -12.38 7.48
N HIS A 324 11.05 -13.22 6.60
CA HIS A 324 11.74 -13.69 5.39
C HIS A 324 11.59 -12.72 4.21
N VAL A 325 10.72 -11.71 4.31
CA VAL A 325 10.54 -10.65 3.32
C VAL A 325 11.12 -9.32 3.83
N PHE A 326 10.84 -8.99 5.09
CA PHE A 326 11.18 -7.71 5.71
C PHE A 326 12.36 -7.78 6.69
N GLY A 327 13.03 -8.93 6.82
CA GLY A 327 14.16 -9.18 7.70
C GLY A 327 15.16 -10.15 7.08
N GLU A 328 16.03 -10.74 7.92
CA GLU A 328 17.15 -11.58 7.45
C GLU A 328 16.86 -13.09 7.49
N VAL A 329 15.65 -13.50 7.89
CA VAL A 329 15.30 -14.92 8.05
C VAL A 329 15.12 -15.59 6.71
N GLN A 330 15.90 -16.63 6.43
CA GLN A 330 15.70 -17.44 5.24
C GLN A 330 14.78 -18.63 5.54
N LEU A 331 13.75 -18.83 4.73
CA LEU A 331 12.79 -19.93 4.85
C LEU A 331 12.70 -20.68 3.52
N GLU A 332 12.66 -22.00 3.57
CA GLU A 332 12.54 -22.84 2.37
C GLU A 332 11.07 -23.17 2.07
N GLY A 333 10.59 -22.64 0.96
CA GLY A 333 9.28 -22.96 0.37
C GLY A 333 8.08 -22.63 1.26
N VAL A 334 6.88 -22.83 0.74
CA VAL A 334 5.59 -22.51 1.42
C VAL A 334 5.46 -23.19 2.78
N LYS A 335 5.94 -24.44 2.91
CA LYS A 335 5.85 -25.21 4.16
C LYS A 335 6.66 -24.56 5.29
N GLY A 336 7.87 -24.06 5.00
CA GLY A 336 8.70 -23.33 5.96
C GLY A 336 8.04 -22.04 6.42
N VAL A 337 7.44 -21.30 5.50
CA VAL A 337 6.71 -20.07 5.80
C VAL A 337 5.52 -20.32 6.73
N LEU A 338 4.69 -21.33 6.43
CA LEU A 338 3.52 -21.68 7.25
C LEU A 338 3.92 -22.13 8.66
N GLN A 339 4.97 -22.92 8.80
CA GLN A 339 5.46 -23.35 10.11
C GLN A 339 6.00 -22.19 10.94
N ASN A 340 6.72 -21.27 10.32
CA ASN A 340 7.21 -20.07 11.00
C ASN A 340 6.05 -19.16 11.44
N TRP A 341 5.05 -19.01 10.59
CA TRP A 341 3.87 -18.19 10.87
C TRP A 341 3.07 -18.69 12.08
N GLU A 342 2.91 -20.03 12.22
CA GLU A 342 2.27 -20.62 13.41
C GLU A 342 3.07 -20.37 14.69
N LYS A 343 4.42 -20.50 14.64
CA LYS A 343 5.30 -20.18 15.78
C LYS A 343 5.15 -18.71 16.21
N LEU A 344 5.14 -17.79 15.25
CA LEU A 344 4.99 -16.36 15.53
C LEU A 344 3.61 -16.05 16.12
N LYS A 345 2.54 -16.64 15.60
CA LYS A 345 1.19 -16.51 16.18
C LYS A 345 1.12 -17.02 17.64
N GLU A 346 1.81 -18.10 17.94
CA GLU A 346 1.87 -18.63 19.32
C GLU A 346 2.65 -17.69 20.25
N ALA A 347 3.76 -17.14 19.81
CA ALA A 347 4.54 -16.15 20.56
C ALA A 347 3.71 -14.89 20.86
N GLU A 348 3.04 -14.32 19.84
CA GLU A 348 2.16 -13.16 20.01
C GLU A 348 1.04 -13.38 21.03
N ARG A 349 0.47 -14.59 21.06
CA ARG A 349 -0.56 -14.96 22.05
C ARG A 349 -0.02 -14.99 23.46
N ARG A 350 1.25 -15.38 23.65
CA ARG A 350 1.92 -15.41 24.98
C ARG A 350 2.21 -14.00 25.49
N ASP A 351 2.72 -13.12 24.60
CA ASP A 351 3.12 -11.76 24.96
C ASP A 351 1.93 -10.86 25.30
N ASN A 352 0.80 -11.04 24.61
CA ASN A 352 -0.43 -10.26 24.85
C ASN A 352 -1.19 -10.64 26.13
N GLY A 353 -0.66 -11.47 27.01
CA GLY A 353 -1.29 -11.85 28.28
C GLY A 353 -2.67 -12.53 28.15
N LYS A 354 -3.10 -12.85 26.94
CA LYS A 354 -4.37 -13.53 26.69
C LYS A 354 -4.22 -14.96 27.19
N LYS A 355 -5.04 -15.33 28.20
CA LYS A 355 -5.15 -16.72 28.67
C LYS A 355 -5.16 -17.66 27.47
N LYS A 356 -4.41 -18.76 27.55
CA LYS A 356 -4.45 -19.84 26.54
C LYS A 356 -5.92 -20.21 26.29
N LYS A 357 -6.50 -19.64 25.24
CA LYS A 357 -7.73 -20.21 24.71
C LYS A 357 -7.35 -21.60 24.22
N GLY A 358 -8.12 -22.62 24.57
CA GLY A 358 -7.89 -23.97 24.04
C GLY A 358 -7.75 -23.96 22.50
N LEU A 359 -7.27 -25.03 21.93
CA LEU A 359 -7.00 -25.16 20.48
C LEU A 359 -8.15 -24.59 19.61
N LEU A 360 -9.38 -24.86 20.01
CA LEU A 360 -10.60 -24.44 19.32
C LEU A 360 -11.10 -23.03 19.73
N GLY A 361 -10.63 -22.49 20.85
CA GLY A 361 -11.15 -21.23 21.43
C GLY A 361 -10.82 -19.95 20.65
N GLY A 362 -10.19 -20.03 19.49
CA GLY A 362 -9.92 -18.92 18.57
C GLY A 362 -10.78 -18.95 17.30
N VAL A 363 -11.76 -19.83 17.20
CA VAL A 363 -12.73 -19.87 16.09
C VAL A 363 -13.90 -18.95 16.48
N PRO A 364 -14.23 -17.93 15.67
CA PRO A 364 -15.37 -17.06 15.96
C PRO A 364 -16.69 -17.84 15.93
N LEU A 365 -17.51 -17.64 16.95
CA LEU A 365 -18.83 -18.30 17.05
C LEU A 365 -19.85 -17.74 16.03
N ALA A 366 -19.57 -16.60 15.42
CA ALA A 366 -20.43 -15.97 14.41
C ALA A 366 -20.15 -16.46 12.98
N LEU A 367 -19.20 -17.36 12.78
CA LEU A 367 -18.98 -17.98 11.46
C LEU A 367 -20.19 -18.82 11.04
N PRO A 368 -20.45 -18.95 9.72
CA PRO A 368 -21.37 -19.95 9.20
C PRO A 368 -21.04 -21.34 9.75
N ALA A 369 -22.07 -22.17 9.99
CA ALA A 369 -21.88 -23.39 10.74
C ALA A 369 -20.94 -24.40 10.06
N LEU A 370 -20.99 -24.52 8.73
CA LEU A 370 -20.09 -25.41 8.00
C LEU A 370 -18.63 -24.90 8.05
N THR A 371 -18.41 -23.59 7.88
CA THR A 371 -17.09 -22.96 8.04
C THR A 371 -16.54 -23.17 9.45
N GLN A 372 -17.38 -23.00 10.47
CA GLN A 372 -16.99 -23.22 11.87
C GLN A 372 -16.59 -24.69 12.12
N ALA A 373 -17.36 -25.63 11.61
CA ALA A 373 -17.06 -27.06 11.70
C ALA A 373 -15.75 -27.41 11.01
N GLN A 374 -15.52 -26.90 9.80
CA GLN A 374 -14.27 -27.12 9.04
C GLN A 374 -13.05 -26.55 9.80
N GLU A 375 -13.15 -25.33 10.34
CA GLU A 375 -12.10 -24.72 11.16
C GLU A 375 -11.78 -25.54 12.43
N TYR A 376 -12.79 -26.11 13.09
CA TYR A 376 -12.56 -26.99 14.24
C TYR A 376 -11.80 -28.24 13.85
N GLN A 377 -12.19 -28.88 12.76
CA GLN A 377 -11.58 -30.10 12.25
C GLN A 377 -10.15 -29.86 11.75
N ASP A 378 -9.90 -28.77 11.04
CA ASP A 378 -8.55 -28.40 10.61
C ASP A 378 -7.60 -28.19 11.80
N ARG A 379 -8.07 -27.55 12.86
CA ARG A 379 -7.27 -27.37 14.07
C ARG A 379 -7.02 -28.67 14.80
N ALA A 380 -8.02 -29.54 14.88
CA ALA A 380 -7.87 -30.88 15.47
C ALA A 380 -6.86 -31.73 14.70
N ALA A 381 -6.95 -31.72 13.37
CA ALA A 381 -6.03 -32.46 12.50
C ALA A 381 -4.57 -32.04 12.66
N ARG A 382 -4.29 -30.73 12.87
CA ARG A 382 -2.92 -30.22 13.09
C ARG A 382 -2.22 -30.80 14.32
N VAL A 383 -2.96 -31.26 15.31
CA VAL A 383 -2.41 -31.91 16.51
C VAL A 383 -2.50 -33.43 16.47
N GLY A 384 -2.83 -33.99 15.30
CA GLY A 384 -2.89 -35.43 15.08
C GLY A 384 -4.24 -36.07 15.41
N PHE A 385 -5.29 -35.27 15.70
CA PHE A 385 -6.63 -35.77 15.87
C PHE A 385 -7.38 -35.79 14.53
N ASP A 386 -7.07 -36.80 13.73
CA ASP A 386 -7.60 -36.99 12.37
C ASP A 386 -7.58 -38.49 12.02
N TRP A 387 -8.41 -38.90 11.06
CA TRP A 387 -8.34 -40.24 10.50
C TRP A 387 -7.02 -40.45 9.74
N PRO A 388 -6.50 -41.68 9.73
CA PRO A 388 -5.28 -41.98 8.96
C PRO A 388 -5.52 -42.00 7.45
N ALA A 389 -6.77 -42.21 7.00
CA ALA A 389 -7.15 -42.29 5.59
C ALA A 389 -8.61 -41.88 5.41
N VAL A 390 -8.98 -41.49 4.20
CA VAL A 390 -10.33 -40.99 3.86
C VAL A 390 -11.40 -42.06 4.00
N GLU A 391 -11.05 -43.34 3.93
CA GLU A 391 -11.92 -44.47 4.09
C GLU A 391 -12.62 -44.42 5.45
N GLY A 392 -11.90 -44.11 6.52
CA GLY A 392 -12.48 -43.95 7.85
C GLY A 392 -13.51 -42.82 7.95
N VAL A 393 -13.34 -41.74 7.19
CA VAL A 393 -14.33 -40.66 7.09
C VAL A 393 -15.57 -41.14 6.35
N LEU A 394 -15.41 -41.89 5.26
CA LEU A 394 -16.54 -42.46 4.50
C LEU A 394 -17.34 -43.50 5.32
N ASP A 395 -16.64 -44.36 6.08
CA ASP A 395 -17.27 -45.31 6.98
C ASP A 395 -18.12 -44.57 8.04
N LYS A 396 -17.61 -43.45 8.58
CA LYS A 396 -18.34 -42.63 9.55
C LYS A 396 -19.57 -41.96 8.92
N VAL A 397 -19.52 -41.51 7.66
CA VAL A 397 -20.71 -41.02 6.95
C VAL A 397 -21.80 -42.09 6.89
N VAL A 398 -21.44 -43.33 6.60
CA VAL A 398 -22.39 -44.45 6.56
C VAL A 398 -22.96 -44.73 7.95
N GLU A 399 -22.15 -44.66 8.99
CA GLU A 399 -22.55 -44.81 10.39
C GLU A 399 -23.61 -43.75 10.77
N GLU A 400 -23.34 -42.45 10.54
CA GLU A 400 -24.26 -41.34 10.84
C GLU A 400 -25.61 -41.48 10.10
N ILE A 401 -25.57 -41.91 8.83
CA ILE A 401 -26.81 -42.19 8.06
C ILE A 401 -27.62 -43.31 8.73
N GLN A 402 -26.97 -44.31 9.30
CA GLN A 402 -27.66 -45.39 9.98
C GLN A 402 -28.23 -44.93 11.34
N GLU A 403 -27.54 -44.04 12.05
CA GLU A 403 -27.98 -43.44 13.30
C GLU A 403 -29.20 -42.55 13.07
N VAL A 404 -29.21 -41.71 12.05
CA VAL A 404 -30.39 -40.93 11.59
C VAL A 404 -31.59 -41.85 11.32
N LYS A 405 -31.40 -43.02 10.68
CA LYS A 405 -32.51 -43.99 10.43
C LYS A 405 -33.05 -44.66 11.69
N ASN A 406 -32.21 -44.80 12.70
CA ASN A 406 -32.52 -45.49 13.93
C ASN A 406 -33.04 -44.57 15.03
N ALA A 407 -32.93 -43.25 14.86
CA ALA A 407 -33.39 -42.24 15.81
C ALA A 407 -34.88 -42.46 16.18
N THR A 408 -35.18 -42.45 17.47
CA THR A 408 -36.50 -42.81 18.00
C THR A 408 -37.32 -41.59 18.41
N ASN A 409 -36.71 -40.45 18.53
CA ASN A 409 -37.35 -39.18 18.92
C ASN A 409 -36.70 -37.98 18.21
N GLU A 410 -37.36 -36.84 18.29
CA GLU A 410 -36.94 -35.61 17.59
C GLU A 410 -35.56 -35.06 18.06
N THR A 411 -35.26 -35.18 19.34
CA THR A 411 -33.98 -34.72 19.90
C THR A 411 -32.84 -35.57 19.35
N GLU A 412 -32.94 -36.87 19.42
CA GLU A 412 -31.97 -37.81 18.88
C GLU A 412 -31.80 -37.62 17.37
N LEU A 413 -32.90 -37.48 16.60
CA LEU A 413 -32.85 -37.19 15.18
C LEU A 413 -32.13 -35.90 14.86
N THR A 414 -32.32 -34.86 15.68
CA THR A 414 -31.64 -33.59 15.51
C THR A 414 -30.13 -33.70 15.74
N GLU A 415 -29.70 -34.46 16.75
CA GLU A 415 -28.30 -34.72 17.07
C GLU A 415 -27.64 -35.48 15.91
N GLU A 416 -28.23 -36.57 15.43
CA GLU A 416 -27.65 -37.38 14.35
C GLU A 416 -27.59 -36.65 13.00
N ILE A 417 -28.59 -35.80 12.70
CA ILE A 417 -28.50 -34.92 11.52
C ILE A 417 -27.31 -33.90 11.65
N GLY A 418 -27.12 -33.37 12.86
CA GLY A 418 -25.98 -32.47 13.14
C GLY A 418 -24.65 -33.19 12.95
N ASP A 419 -24.49 -34.41 13.43
CA ASP A 419 -23.31 -35.23 13.30
C ASP A 419 -23.06 -35.62 11.83
N LEU A 420 -24.13 -35.93 11.08
CA LEU A 420 -24.04 -36.16 9.65
C LEU A 420 -23.50 -34.93 8.90
N PHE A 421 -23.99 -33.71 9.19
CA PHE A 421 -23.41 -32.47 8.61
C PHE A 421 -21.93 -32.31 8.97
N PHE A 422 -21.58 -32.56 10.23
CA PHE A 422 -20.22 -32.42 10.71
C PHE A 422 -19.27 -33.39 10.01
N VAL A 423 -19.66 -34.65 9.79
CA VAL A 423 -18.82 -35.63 9.09
C VAL A 423 -18.72 -35.34 7.58
N LEU A 424 -19.81 -34.81 6.96
CA LEU A 424 -19.76 -34.35 5.56
C LEU A 424 -18.79 -33.19 5.36
N VAL A 425 -18.72 -32.23 6.30
CA VAL A 425 -17.70 -31.17 6.31
C VAL A 425 -16.30 -31.78 6.40
N ASN A 426 -16.11 -32.83 7.21
CA ASN A 426 -14.82 -33.51 7.30
C ASN A 426 -14.42 -34.18 5.97
N LEU A 427 -15.39 -34.78 5.28
CA LEU A 427 -15.14 -35.34 3.94
C LEU A 427 -14.71 -34.25 2.95
N ALA A 428 -15.40 -33.11 2.95
CA ALA A 428 -15.02 -31.95 2.13
C ALA A 428 -13.58 -31.50 2.44
N ARG A 429 -13.22 -31.33 3.72
CA ARG A 429 -11.87 -31.00 4.18
C ARG A 429 -10.82 -31.99 3.67
N TRP A 430 -11.08 -33.30 3.79
CA TRP A 430 -10.18 -34.34 3.27
C TRP A 430 -9.98 -34.25 1.76
N LYS A 431 -10.99 -33.82 1.02
CA LYS A 431 -10.92 -33.56 -0.43
C LYS A 431 -10.37 -32.20 -0.77
N LYS A 432 -9.98 -31.38 0.23
CA LYS A 432 -9.51 -29.99 0.08
C LYS A 432 -10.56 -29.08 -0.58
N ILE A 433 -11.82 -29.30 -0.24
CA ILE A 433 -12.97 -28.54 -0.68
C ILE A 433 -13.43 -27.68 0.51
N ASP A 434 -13.72 -26.40 0.27
CA ASP A 434 -14.41 -25.56 1.24
C ASP A 434 -15.91 -25.97 1.27
N ALA A 435 -16.36 -26.39 2.44
CA ALA A 435 -17.70 -26.97 2.57
C ALA A 435 -18.81 -25.90 2.41
N GLU A 436 -18.58 -24.68 2.89
CA GLU A 436 -19.52 -23.58 2.80
C GLU A 436 -19.70 -23.14 1.35
N SER A 437 -18.60 -22.92 0.63
CA SER A 437 -18.62 -22.54 -0.78
C SER A 437 -19.24 -23.62 -1.65
N ALA A 438 -18.95 -24.90 -1.41
CA ALA A 438 -19.53 -26.00 -2.17
C ALA A 438 -21.06 -26.08 -2.02
N LEU A 439 -21.59 -25.82 -0.81
CA LEU A 439 -23.04 -25.80 -0.59
C LEU A 439 -23.66 -24.53 -1.21
N ARG A 440 -22.99 -23.38 -1.12
CA ARG A 440 -23.42 -22.12 -1.75
C ARG A 440 -23.53 -22.26 -3.27
N GLU A 441 -22.53 -22.80 -3.94
CA GLU A 441 -22.59 -23.08 -5.37
C GLU A 441 -23.77 -24.00 -5.74
N THR A 442 -24.04 -24.99 -4.89
CA THR A 442 -25.18 -25.89 -5.08
C THR A 442 -26.50 -25.14 -4.92
N ASN A 443 -26.60 -24.22 -3.95
CA ASN A 443 -27.79 -23.37 -3.77
C ASN A 443 -27.99 -22.43 -4.99
N LEU A 444 -26.94 -21.80 -5.49
CA LEU A 444 -27.00 -20.97 -6.71
C LEU A 444 -27.43 -21.79 -7.92
N LYS A 445 -26.87 -22.98 -8.09
CA LYS A 445 -27.27 -23.92 -9.14
C LYS A 445 -28.76 -24.30 -9.03
N PHE A 446 -29.21 -24.59 -7.84
CA PHE A 446 -30.62 -24.87 -7.58
C PHE A 446 -31.51 -23.67 -7.93
N LYS A 447 -31.16 -22.47 -7.47
CA LYS A 447 -31.87 -21.21 -7.75
C LYS A 447 -31.99 -20.99 -9.25
N ARG A 448 -30.88 -21.06 -10.01
CA ARG A 448 -30.90 -20.88 -11.47
C ARG A 448 -31.84 -21.87 -12.15
N ARG A 449 -31.74 -23.15 -11.83
CA ARG A 449 -32.60 -24.18 -12.44
C ARG A 449 -34.04 -23.99 -12.07
N PHE A 450 -34.33 -23.67 -10.83
CA PHE A 450 -35.69 -23.45 -10.36
C PHE A 450 -36.32 -22.20 -10.99
N THR A 451 -35.55 -21.12 -11.15
CA THR A 451 -35.99 -19.93 -11.93
C THR A 451 -36.33 -20.29 -13.37
N PHE A 452 -35.62 -21.23 -14.00
CA PHE A 452 -35.96 -21.72 -15.33
C PHE A 452 -37.32 -22.47 -15.30
N VAL A 453 -37.59 -23.26 -14.28
CA VAL A 453 -38.90 -23.94 -14.07
C VAL A 453 -40.02 -22.91 -13.90
N GLU A 454 -39.80 -21.85 -13.11
CA GLU A 454 -40.78 -20.76 -12.93
C GLU A 454 -41.09 -20.05 -14.26
N GLN A 455 -40.05 -19.73 -15.03
CA GLN A 455 -40.18 -19.11 -16.36
C GLN A 455 -40.92 -20.03 -17.31
N GLY A 456 -40.61 -21.32 -17.30
CA GLY A 456 -41.31 -22.32 -18.12
C GLY A 456 -42.80 -22.45 -17.79
N ALA A 457 -43.16 -22.43 -16.48
CA ALA A 457 -44.56 -22.38 -16.04
C ALA A 457 -45.27 -21.10 -16.53
N SER A 458 -44.63 -19.96 -16.35
CA SER A 458 -45.16 -18.65 -16.77
C SER A 458 -45.39 -18.57 -18.30
N GLN A 459 -44.47 -19.10 -19.08
CA GLN A 459 -44.61 -19.16 -20.57
C GLN A 459 -45.80 -20.04 -20.98
N GLN A 460 -46.15 -21.03 -20.20
CA GLN A 460 -47.35 -21.88 -20.39
C GLN A 460 -48.63 -21.23 -19.85
N GLY A 461 -48.56 -20.03 -19.27
CA GLY A 461 -49.71 -19.34 -18.65
C GLY A 461 -50.22 -20.03 -17.38
N ARG A 462 -49.37 -20.82 -16.71
CA ARG A 462 -49.71 -21.60 -15.50
C ARG A 462 -48.90 -21.10 -14.28
N SER A 463 -49.50 -21.25 -13.11
CA SER A 463 -48.72 -21.10 -11.86
C SER A 463 -48.01 -22.43 -11.54
N LEU A 464 -46.92 -22.36 -10.74
CA LEU A 464 -46.22 -23.56 -10.29
C LEU A 464 -47.15 -24.50 -9.49
N SER A 465 -48.11 -23.95 -8.78
CA SER A 465 -49.11 -24.73 -8.00
C SER A 465 -50.05 -25.54 -8.90
N ASP A 466 -50.17 -25.21 -10.15
CA ASP A 466 -51.03 -25.91 -11.14
C ASP A 466 -50.25 -26.97 -11.92
N MET A 467 -48.96 -27.14 -11.64
CA MET A 467 -48.09 -28.13 -12.26
C MET A 467 -47.91 -29.36 -11.38
N THR A 468 -47.79 -30.50 -12.02
CA THR A 468 -47.37 -31.72 -11.33
C THR A 468 -45.87 -31.76 -11.14
N LEU A 469 -45.41 -32.61 -10.22
CA LEU A 469 -43.99 -32.80 -10.01
C LEU A 469 -43.27 -33.24 -11.29
N ASP A 470 -43.87 -34.16 -12.06
CA ASP A 470 -43.29 -34.67 -13.31
C ASP A 470 -43.16 -33.57 -14.38
N GLU A 471 -44.11 -32.63 -14.47
CA GLU A 471 -44.02 -31.47 -15.40
C GLU A 471 -42.93 -30.51 -14.95
N MET A 472 -42.78 -30.25 -13.67
CA MET A 472 -41.67 -29.40 -13.13
C MET A 472 -40.32 -30.08 -13.32
N ASP A 473 -40.23 -31.41 -13.13
CA ASP A 473 -38.99 -32.17 -13.30
C ASP A 473 -38.53 -32.23 -14.77
N ALA A 474 -39.49 -32.27 -15.71
CA ALA A 474 -39.16 -32.14 -17.12
C ALA A 474 -38.50 -30.79 -17.48
N LEU A 475 -39.02 -29.68 -16.92
CA LEU A 475 -38.41 -28.34 -17.07
C LEU A 475 -37.04 -28.25 -16.36
N TRP A 476 -36.92 -28.93 -15.22
CA TRP A 476 -35.65 -29.01 -14.48
C TRP A 476 -34.58 -29.77 -15.27
N ASP A 477 -34.96 -30.87 -15.92
CA ASP A 477 -34.03 -31.63 -16.77
C ASP A 477 -33.66 -30.88 -18.06
N GLU A 478 -34.58 -30.08 -18.60
CA GLU A 478 -34.27 -29.15 -19.70
C GLU A 478 -33.21 -28.08 -19.25
N ALA A 479 -33.39 -27.53 -18.03
CA ALA A 479 -32.42 -26.60 -17.46
C ALA A 479 -31.02 -27.23 -17.33
N LYS A 480 -30.94 -28.49 -16.86
CA LYS A 480 -29.69 -29.25 -16.79
C LYS A 480 -29.03 -29.48 -18.16
N GLY A 481 -29.82 -29.77 -19.20
CA GLY A 481 -29.34 -29.94 -20.58
C GLY A 481 -28.71 -28.66 -21.11
N LYS A 482 -29.38 -27.53 -20.94
CA LYS A 482 -28.85 -26.20 -21.33
C LYS A 482 -27.55 -25.82 -20.64
N GLU A 483 -27.39 -26.16 -19.36
CA GLU A 483 -26.13 -25.90 -18.61
C GLU A 483 -24.96 -26.79 -19.10
N ARG A 484 -25.25 -27.95 -19.66
CA ARG A 484 -24.23 -28.87 -20.20
C ARG A 484 -23.83 -28.60 -21.65
N GLY A 485 -24.54 -27.68 -22.32
CA GLY A 485 -24.30 -27.35 -23.73
C GLY A 485 -24.86 -28.36 -24.73
N ASP A 486 -25.86 -29.14 -24.29
CA ASP A 486 -26.64 -30.05 -25.16
C ASP A 486 -27.85 -29.34 -25.80
#